data_650eaa195d930bfc29475e8b1f5c7c7a
#
_entry.id   650eaa195d930bfc29475e8b1f5c7c7a
#
_cell.length_a   1.000
_cell.length_b   1.000
_cell.length_c   1.000
_cell.angle_alpha   90.00
_cell.angle_beta   90.00
_cell.angle_gamma   90.00
#
_symmetry.space_group_name_H-M   'P 1'
#
loop_
_entity.id
_entity.type
_entity.pdbx_description
1 polymer ?
#
loop_
_entity_poly.entity_id
_entity_poly.type
_entity_poly.pdbx_seq_one_letter_code
_entity_poly.pdbx_strand_id
1 'polypeptide(L)'
;WWDPQLEQEIKRCGNNNHLLAFHICDWKTPTTDMLFDRGLMGEGCIPVKQIRSWVEAAGFNGFNEVEIFSNTFWKEDQEEFLKKIIEAYREHG
;
A
#
# COMPACT_ATOMS: atom_id res chain seq x y z
N TRP A 1 0.41 -7.51 5.32
CA TRP A 1 1.68 -7.72 4.61
C TRP A 1 2.64 -8.70 5.33
N TRP A 2 2.52 -8.86 6.63
CA TRP A 2 3.35 -9.77 7.44
C TRP A 2 2.83 -11.22 7.49
N ASP A 3 1.67 -11.50 6.91
CA ASP A 3 1.10 -12.84 6.90
C ASP A 3 1.91 -13.74 5.94
N PRO A 4 2.51 -14.85 6.40
CA PRO A 4 3.25 -15.76 5.54
C PRO A 4 2.39 -16.46 4.49
N GLN A 5 1.06 -16.42 4.62
CA GLN A 5 0.09 -17.00 3.67
C GLN A 5 -0.61 -15.93 2.82
N LEU A 6 -0.13 -14.68 2.83
CA LEU A 6 -0.79 -13.54 2.20
C LEU A 6 -1.18 -13.81 0.73
N GLU A 7 -0.27 -14.35 -0.08
CA GLU A 7 -0.55 -14.67 -1.48
C GLU A 7 -1.71 -15.67 -1.62
N GLN A 8 -1.74 -16.71 -0.79
CA GLN A 8 -2.79 -17.73 -0.81
C GLN A 8 -4.14 -17.15 -0.39
N GLU A 9 -4.15 -16.25 0.60
CA GLU A 9 -5.36 -15.59 1.08
C GLU A 9 -5.89 -14.58 0.05
N ILE A 10 -5.03 -13.83 -0.62
CA ILE A 10 -5.42 -12.96 -1.73
C ILE A 10 -6.08 -13.78 -2.84
N LYS A 11 -5.48 -14.89 -3.23
CA LYS A 11 -6.03 -15.80 -4.26
C LYS A 11 -7.38 -16.38 -3.83
N ARG A 12 -7.50 -16.78 -2.57
CA ARG A 12 -8.77 -17.29 -2.01
C ARG A 12 -9.87 -16.21 -2.05
N CYS A 13 -9.56 -14.98 -1.66
CA CYS A 13 -10.49 -13.86 -1.74
C CYS A 13 -10.90 -13.55 -3.18
N GLY A 14 -9.96 -13.53 -4.12
CA GLY A 14 -10.23 -13.31 -5.54
C GLY A 14 -11.14 -14.37 -6.13
N ASN A 15 -10.90 -15.65 -5.84
CA ASN A 15 -11.73 -16.78 -6.32
C ASN A 15 -13.19 -16.67 -5.83
N ASN A 16 -13.44 -15.97 -4.74
CA ASN A 16 -14.77 -15.73 -4.18
C ASN A 16 -15.34 -14.33 -4.51
N ASN A 17 -14.67 -13.54 -5.36
CA ASN A 17 -15.05 -12.17 -5.70
C ASN A 17 -15.15 -11.24 -4.48
N HIS A 18 -14.27 -11.41 -3.50
CA HIS A 18 -14.26 -10.63 -2.25
C HIS A 18 -13.16 -9.57 -2.20
N LEU A 19 -12.38 -9.37 -3.27
CA LEU A 19 -11.42 -8.26 -3.38
C LEU A 19 -12.17 -7.01 -3.84
N LEU A 20 -12.56 -6.16 -2.89
CA LEU A 20 -13.42 -5.01 -3.14
C LEU A 20 -12.64 -3.68 -3.19
N ALA A 21 -11.51 -3.60 -2.51
CA ALA A 21 -10.62 -2.44 -2.46
C ALA A 21 -9.18 -2.90 -2.24
N PHE A 22 -8.22 -2.10 -2.70
CA PHE A 22 -6.81 -2.33 -2.44
C PHE A 22 -6.15 -1.01 -2.04
N HIS A 23 -5.93 -0.83 -0.73
CA HIS A 23 -5.26 0.32 -0.16
C HIS A 23 -3.78 0.03 0.03
N ILE A 24 -2.92 0.97 -0.34
CA ILE A 24 -1.47 0.84 -0.26
C ILE A 24 -0.82 2.01 0.46
N CYS A 25 0.17 1.68 1.25
CA CYS A 25 1.15 2.57 1.87
C CYS A 25 2.38 1.74 2.19
N ASP A 26 3.35 2.29 2.91
CA ASP A 26 4.47 1.50 3.41
C ASP A 26 4.57 1.53 4.94
N TRP A 27 5.24 0.53 5.49
CA TRP A 27 5.51 0.38 6.91
C TRP A 27 6.96 0.72 7.20
N LYS A 28 7.19 1.87 7.84
CA LYS A 28 8.54 2.29 8.22
C LYS A 28 9.12 1.43 9.35
N THR A 29 10.40 1.13 9.23
CA THR A 29 11.15 0.35 10.23
C THR A 29 12.43 1.09 10.64
N PRO A 30 12.53 1.56 11.90
CA PRO A 30 11.51 1.48 12.95
C PRO A 30 10.34 2.44 12.70
N THR A 31 9.16 2.07 13.18
CA THR A 31 8.02 3.00 13.23
C THR A 31 8.01 3.75 14.55
N THR A 32 7.58 5.00 14.53
CA THR A 32 7.40 5.84 15.73
C THR A 32 5.96 5.80 16.26
N ASP A 33 5.01 5.40 15.40
CA ASP A 33 3.61 5.26 15.74
C ASP A 33 2.97 4.17 14.86
N MET A 34 2.27 3.21 15.47
CA MET A 34 1.70 2.08 14.76
C MET A 34 0.56 2.43 13.80
N LEU A 35 -0.05 3.60 13.94
CA LEU A 35 -1.16 4.04 13.09
C LEU A 35 -0.78 5.25 12.24
N PHE A 36 -0.11 6.24 12.82
CA PHE A 36 0.09 7.56 12.21
C PHE A 36 1.54 7.82 11.75
N ASP A 37 2.30 6.77 11.46
CA ASP A 37 3.66 6.87 10.90
C ASP A 37 3.84 6.00 9.66
N ARG A 38 2.81 5.97 8.79
CA ARG A 38 2.92 5.28 7.49
C ARG A 38 3.84 6.06 6.56
N GLY A 39 4.53 5.31 5.69
CA GLY A 39 5.43 5.85 4.69
C GLY A 39 4.85 5.86 3.28
N LEU A 40 5.49 6.60 2.40
CA LEU A 40 5.34 6.44 0.97
C LEU A 40 5.84 5.06 0.53
N MET A 41 5.30 4.52 -0.55
CA MET A 41 5.77 3.26 -1.12
C MET A 41 7.29 3.34 -1.40
N GLY A 42 8.04 2.37 -0.87
CA GLY A 42 9.51 2.34 -0.94
C GLY A 42 10.23 2.93 0.29
N GLU A 43 9.53 3.60 1.21
CA GLU A 43 10.14 4.11 2.45
C GLU A 43 10.22 3.07 3.57
N GLY A 44 9.60 1.93 3.41
CA GLY A 44 9.51 0.92 4.46
C GLY A 44 9.85 -0.49 3.99
N CYS A 45 9.15 -1.47 4.54
CA CYS A 45 9.46 -2.89 4.33
C CYS A 45 8.37 -3.68 3.61
N ILE A 46 7.29 -3.03 3.17
CA ILE A 46 6.21 -3.74 2.47
C ILE A 46 6.59 -3.94 1.00
N PRO A 47 6.60 -5.18 0.49
CA PRO A 47 6.85 -5.46 -0.92
C PRO A 47 5.61 -5.13 -1.77
N VAL A 48 5.26 -3.83 -1.87
CA VAL A 48 4.00 -3.35 -2.46
C VAL A 48 3.79 -3.89 -3.88
N LYS A 49 4.80 -3.79 -4.76
CA LYS A 49 4.71 -4.31 -6.13
C LYS A 49 4.40 -5.80 -6.20
N GLN A 50 5.00 -6.57 -5.29
CA GLN A 50 4.75 -8.02 -5.25
C GLN A 50 3.31 -8.31 -4.81
N ILE A 51 2.85 -7.65 -3.74
CA ILE A 51 1.47 -7.82 -3.25
C ILE A 51 0.47 -7.37 -4.33
N ARG A 52 0.71 -6.23 -4.98
CA ARG A 52 -0.11 -5.76 -6.10
C ARG A 52 -0.20 -6.80 -7.21
N SER A 53 0.92 -7.42 -7.59
CA SER A 53 0.92 -8.46 -8.62
C SER A 53 0.04 -9.66 -8.26
N TRP A 54 0.00 -10.05 -7.00
CA TRP A 54 -0.90 -11.11 -6.52
C TRP A 54 -2.37 -10.69 -6.54
N VAL A 55 -2.64 -9.43 -6.16
CA VAL A 55 -4.00 -8.87 -6.14
C VAL A 55 -4.57 -8.78 -7.56
N GLU A 56 -3.77 -8.29 -8.51
CA GLU A 56 -4.15 -8.23 -9.94
C GLU A 56 -4.33 -9.64 -10.52
N ALA A 57 -3.41 -10.57 -10.23
CA ALA A 57 -3.51 -11.96 -10.68
C ALA A 57 -4.73 -12.70 -10.09
N ALA A 58 -5.20 -12.28 -8.93
CA ALA A 58 -6.42 -12.80 -8.30
C ALA A 58 -7.72 -12.21 -8.88
N GLY A 59 -7.63 -11.36 -9.90
CA GLY A 59 -8.77 -10.82 -10.64
C GLY A 59 -9.27 -9.46 -10.16
N PHE A 60 -8.57 -8.78 -9.26
CA PHE A 60 -8.91 -7.41 -8.88
C PHE A 60 -8.66 -6.45 -10.05
N ASN A 61 -9.66 -5.65 -10.38
CA ASN A 61 -9.64 -4.68 -11.48
C ASN A 61 -10.06 -3.28 -11.05
N GLY A 62 -10.08 -3.02 -9.73
CA GLY A 62 -10.35 -1.71 -9.14
C GLY A 62 -9.13 -0.80 -9.14
N PHE A 63 -9.25 0.29 -8.41
CA PHE A 63 -8.16 1.23 -8.22
C PHE A 63 -7.21 0.79 -7.10
N ASN A 64 -5.91 1.05 -7.29
CA ASN A 64 -4.94 1.01 -6.20
C ASN A 64 -5.03 2.35 -5.47
N GLU A 65 -5.51 2.35 -4.26
CA GLU A 65 -5.78 3.55 -3.48
C GLU A 65 -4.64 3.80 -2.50
N VAL A 66 -3.91 4.90 -2.70
CA VAL A 66 -2.84 5.27 -1.76
C VAL A 66 -3.47 5.89 -0.52
N GLU A 67 -3.26 5.24 0.63
CA GLU A 67 -3.79 5.67 1.92
C GLU A 67 -2.66 5.75 2.95
N ILE A 68 -2.18 6.96 3.23
CA ILE A 68 -1.03 7.19 4.10
C ILE A 68 -1.45 7.97 5.34
N PHE A 69 -1.65 7.26 6.45
CA PHE A 69 -1.85 7.88 7.77
C PHE A 69 -0.52 8.31 8.35
N SER A 70 -0.26 9.61 8.32
CA SER A 70 1.01 10.18 8.79
C SER A 70 0.85 11.57 9.37
N ASN A 71 1.16 11.70 10.66
CA ASN A 71 1.20 13.00 11.33
C ASN A 71 2.25 13.95 10.74
N THR A 72 3.24 13.43 10.02
CA THR A 72 4.27 14.22 9.33
C THR A 72 3.72 14.73 8.00
N PHE A 73 3.25 13.84 7.13
CA PHE A 73 2.77 14.22 5.81
C PHE A 73 1.51 15.07 5.83
N TRP A 74 0.63 14.91 6.82
CA TRP A 74 -0.57 15.75 6.97
C TRP A 74 -0.26 17.22 7.29
N LYS A 75 0.96 17.54 7.71
CA LYS A 75 1.43 18.93 7.97
C LYS A 75 2.13 19.56 6.77
N GLU A 76 2.44 18.76 5.75
CA GLU A 76 3.08 19.25 4.53
C GLU A 76 2.06 19.97 3.62
N ASP A 77 2.56 20.73 2.66
CA ASP A 77 1.76 21.21 1.55
C ASP A 77 1.18 20.03 0.77
N GLN A 78 -0.13 20.00 0.55
CA GLN A 78 -0.80 18.82 0.02
C GLN A 78 -0.56 18.64 -1.49
N GLU A 79 -0.27 19.70 -2.23
CA GLU A 79 0.11 19.57 -3.65
C GLU A 79 1.51 18.97 -3.78
N GLU A 80 2.44 19.37 -2.95
CA GLU A 80 3.78 18.77 -2.91
C GLU A 80 3.73 17.33 -2.40
N PHE A 81 2.89 17.03 -1.43
CA PHE A 81 2.69 15.66 -0.96
C PHE A 81 2.10 14.77 -2.05
N LEU A 82 1.13 15.26 -2.82
CA LEU A 82 0.57 14.52 -3.94
C LEU A 82 1.63 14.20 -5.02
N LYS A 83 2.54 15.12 -5.31
CA LYS A 83 3.66 14.85 -6.23
C LYS A 83 4.54 13.72 -5.72
N LYS A 84 4.91 13.74 -4.44
CA LYS A 84 5.69 12.66 -3.80
C LYS A 84 4.98 11.32 -3.89
N ILE A 85 3.67 11.29 -3.65
CA ILE A 85 2.84 10.08 -3.79
C ILE A 85 2.91 9.54 -5.22
N ILE A 86 2.73 10.39 -6.22
CA ILE A 86 2.75 9.99 -7.63
C ILE A 86 4.12 9.41 -8.02
N GLU A 87 5.20 10.03 -7.60
CA GLU A 87 6.56 9.56 -7.84
C GLU A 87 6.81 8.21 -7.17
N ALA A 88 6.51 8.11 -5.87
CA ALA A 88 6.66 6.87 -5.11
C ALA A 88 5.81 5.72 -5.68
N TYR A 89 4.58 6.02 -6.12
CA TYR A 89 3.72 5.03 -6.75
C TYR A 89 4.29 4.52 -8.07
N ARG A 90 4.81 5.40 -8.92
CA ARG A 90 5.42 5.01 -10.21
C ARG A 90 6.65 4.13 -10.03
N GLU A 91 7.41 4.39 -8.99
CA GLU A 91 8.67 3.68 -8.72
C GLU A 91 8.46 2.40 -7.90
N HIS A 92 7.55 2.41 -6.93
CA HIS A 92 7.44 1.36 -5.90
C HIS A 92 6.02 0.79 -5.71
N GLY A 93 5.02 1.40 -6.32
CA GLY A 93 3.60 1.00 -6.21
C GLY A 93 3.14 -0.13 -7.13
#